data_f3d23f71fb1b5685c1a843173e42c88f
#
_entry.id   f3d23f71fb1b5685c1a843173e42c88f
#
_cell.length_a   1.000
_cell.length_b   1.000
_cell.length_c   1.000
_cell.angle_alpha   90.00
_cell.angle_beta   90.00
_cell.angle_gamma   90.00
#
_symmetry.space_group_name_H-M   'P 1'
#
loop_
_entity.id
_entity.type
_entity.pdbx_description
1 polymer ?
#
loop_
_entity_poly.entity_id
_entity_poly.type
_entity_poly.pdbx_seq_one_letter_code
_entity_poly.pdbx_strand_id
1 'polypeptide(L)'
;ALYEATWEKHHAGTAFVPGGPGWPGKDAQGYNAQAEIDYFLTEAMSAAKVVGDKLVDNLAENTGTKEGMDANFNALNPYYVMFCDTDMDKYPEVLMWREYIEAQGLTHNIQMQLQRNGGGSGWTRGLVNSFVMRNGLPIYADGSGYDAEWEKEGVTATLQDRDARIQIFTKQDGDIDMYSTSGDVVKHDMHWLLSGTNETRIVTGYAVKKGKHYNGYMQEAHHKGTTGSIVFRGTEALLNYMEACVEKKGSVDTEAAKYWKALRKRAKVSEDFEKTIAATVMSKEAE
;
A
#
# COMPACT_ATOMS: atom_id res chain seq x y z
N ALA A 1 14.04 15.16 2.77
CA ALA A 1 15.36 14.95 2.16
C ALA A 1 15.24 14.20 0.82
N LEU A 2 14.60 13.04 0.78
CA LEU A 2 14.43 12.28 -0.47
C LEU A 2 13.65 13.09 -1.52
N TYR A 3 12.53 13.70 -1.12
CA TYR A 3 11.73 14.55 -2.02
C TYR A 3 12.54 15.72 -2.57
N GLU A 4 13.34 16.39 -1.74
CA GLU A 4 14.17 17.50 -2.18
C GLU A 4 15.23 17.05 -3.21
N ALA A 5 15.92 15.96 -2.92
CA ALA A 5 16.92 15.42 -3.83
C ALA A 5 16.33 15.02 -5.19
N THR A 6 15.19 14.33 -5.19
CA THR A 6 14.52 13.90 -6.42
C THR A 6 13.95 15.09 -7.18
N TRP A 7 13.40 16.09 -6.48
CA TRP A 7 12.95 17.34 -7.08
C TRP A 7 14.11 18.06 -7.81
N GLU A 8 15.22 18.27 -7.12
CA GLU A 8 16.40 18.93 -7.72
C GLU A 8 16.96 18.15 -8.92
N LYS A 9 17.02 16.82 -8.81
CA LYS A 9 17.50 15.95 -9.89
C LYS A 9 16.60 16.03 -11.14
N HIS A 10 15.28 15.98 -10.96
CA HIS A 10 14.35 16.01 -12.08
C HIS A 10 14.14 17.40 -12.67
N HIS A 11 14.41 18.46 -11.91
CA HIS A 11 14.26 19.84 -12.34
C HIS A 11 15.57 20.57 -12.60
N ALA A 12 16.70 19.85 -12.58
CA ALA A 12 18.01 20.44 -12.88
C ALA A 12 18.00 21.21 -14.21
N GLY A 13 18.53 22.45 -14.20
CA GLY A 13 18.57 23.30 -15.37
C GLY A 13 17.22 23.94 -15.77
N THR A 14 16.20 23.88 -14.91
CA THR A 14 14.90 24.55 -15.13
C THR A 14 14.71 25.73 -14.17
N ALA A 15 13.63 26.52 -14.38
CA ALA A 15 13.26 27.62 -13.49
C ALA A 15 12.81 27.19 -12.07
N PHE A 16 12.72 25.90 -11.81
CA PHE A 16 12.25 25.35 -10.53
C PHE A 16 13.35 25.09 -9.51
N VAL A 17 14.62 25.26 -9.92
CA VAL A 17 15.78 25.09 -9.04
C VAL A 17 16.74 26.27 -9.17
N PRO A 18 17.52 26.61 -8.13
CA PRO A 18 18.49 27.70 -8.17
C PRO A 18 19.46 27.57 -9.35
N GLY A 19 19.76 28.70 -9.98
CA GLY A 19 20.70 28.77 -11.12
C GLY A 19 20.13 28.27 -12.46
N GLY A 20 18.90 27.79 -12.51
CA GLY A 20 18.24 27.43 -13.76
C GLY A 20 17.73 28.63 -14.55
N PRO A 21 17.53 28.51 -15.88
CA PRO A 21 17.00 29.59 -16.71
C PRO A 21 15.63 30.04 -16.22
N GLY A 22 15.49 31.33 -15.91
CA GLY A 22 14.20 31.88 -15.43
C GLY A 22 13.93 31.67 -13.94
N TRP A 23 14.91 31.19 -13.16
CA TRP A 23 14.79 31.10 -11.70
C TRP A 23 14.47 32.47 -11.10
N PRO A 24 13.36 32.63 -10.35
CA PRO A 24 12.92 33.95 -9.86
C PRO A 24 13.65 34.40 -8.59
N GLY A 25 14.41 33.52 -7.97
CA GLY A 25 15.18 33.82 -6.75
C GLY A 25 16.45 34.61 -7.01
N LYS A 26 17.13 35.01 -5.93
CA LYS A 26 18.45 35.64 -6.04
C LYS A 26 19.48 34.63 -6.56
N ASP A 27 20.51 35.13 -7.25
CA ASP A 27 21.63 34.29 -7.64
C ASP A 27 22.15 33.52 -6.43
N ALA A 28 22.09 32.22 -6.51
CA ALA A 28 22.58 31.32 -5.48
C ALA A 28 24.09 31.16 -5.65
N GLN A 29 24.85 32.17 -5.23
CA GLN A 29 26.33 32.06 -5.23
C GLN A 29 26.73 30.85 -4.38
N GLY A 30 27.45 29.91 -5.01
CA GLY A 30 27.91 28.69 -4.36
C GLY A 30 26.88 27.53 -4.38
N TYR A 31 25.71 27.71 -4.98
CA TYR A 31 24.81 26.59 -5.18
C TYR A 31 25.40 25.59 -6.18
N ASN A 32 25.41 24.34 -5.78
CA ASN A 32 25.82 23.21 -6.61
C ASN A 32 24.77 22.12 -6.50
N ALA A 33 23.94 21.99 -7.53
CA ALA A 33 22.82 21.04 -7.56
C ALA A 33 23.26 19.61 -7.24
N GLN A 34 24.40 19.16 -7.79
CA GLN A 34 24.86 17.79 -7.54
C GLN A 34 25.29 17.58 -6.08
N ALA A 35 25.92 18.59 -5.46
CA ALA A 35 26.29 18.52 -4.05
C ALA A 35 25.06 18.49 -3.13
N GLU A 36 24.03 19.28 -3.44
CA GLU A 36 22.76 19.28 -2.70
C GLU A 36 22.03 17.95 -2.86
N ILE A 37 21.89 17.44 -4.09
CA ILE A 37 21.30 16.13 -4.36
C ILE A 37 22.02 15.04 -3.56
N ASP A 38 23.35 14.99 -3.61
CA ASP A 38 24.16 14.00 -2.88
C ASP A 38 24.01 14.13 -1.37
N TYR A 39 23.93 15.36 -0.85
CA TYR A 39 23.69 15.63 0.55
C TYR A 39 22.32 15.10 1.00
N PHE A 40 21.24 15.50 0.32
CA PHE A 40 19.89 15.09 0.68
C PHE A 40 19.65 13.58 0.51
N LEU A 41 20.22 12.94 -0.49
CA LEU A 41 20.17 11.48 -0.61
C LEU A 41 20.90 10.77 0.54
N THR A 42 22.04 11.33 0.97
CA THR A 42 22.77 10.80 2.14
C THR A 42 21.96 10.92 3.42
N GLU A 43 21.36 12.08 3.66
CA GLU A 43 20.52 12.33 4.81
C GLU A 43 19.26 11.43 4.80
N ALA A 44 18.62 11.26 3.62
CA ALA A 44 17.50 10.37 3.47
C ALA A 44 17.84 8.91 3.82
N MET A 45 18.97 8.41 3.29
CA MET A 45 19.45 7.06 3.61
C MET A 45 19.79 6.91 5.09
N SER A 46 20.49 7.88 5.68
CA SER A 46 20.91 7.83 7.08
C SER A 46 19.71 7.82 8.02
N ALA A 47 18.75 8.72 7.84
CA ALA A 47 17.55 8.79 8.66
C ALA A 47 16.65 7.56 8.49
N ALA A 48 16.44 7.12 7.25
CA ALA A 48 15.63 5.94 6.94
C ALA A 48 16.23 4.66 7.52
N LYS A 49 17.58 4.53 7.52
CA LYS A 49 18.27 3.37 8.09
C LYS A 49 18.07 3.25 9.61
N VAL A 50 18.07 4.36 10.34
CA VAL A 50 17.81 4.35 11.81
C VAL A 50 16.48 3.70 12.14
N VAL A 51 15.46 3.96 11.34
CA VAL A 51 14.12 3.37 11.51
C VAL A 51 14.09 1.96 10.93
N GLY A 52 14.64 1.78 9.73
CA GLY A 52 14.63 0.52 9.00
C GLY A 52 15.28 -0.62 9.78
N ASP A 53 16.45 -0.40 10.35
CA ASP A 53 17.18 -1.42 11.13
C ASP A 53 16.40 -1.90 12.36
N LYS A 54 15.60 -1.04 12.95
CA LYS A 54 14.76 -1.40 14.11
C LYS A 54 13.51 -2.20 13.72
N LEU A 55 13.00 -1.98 12.52
CA LEU A 55 11.66 -2.44 12.15
C LEU A 55 11.66 -3.54 11.09
N VAL A 56 12.73 -3.73 10.33
CA VAL A 56 12.79 -4.71 9.24
C VAL A 56 12.45 -6.14 9.70
N ASP A 57 12.85 -6.51 10.92
CA ASP A 57 12.59 -7.82 11.51
C ASP A 57 11.29 -7.84 12.35
N ASN A 58 10.58 -6.71 12.48
CA ASN A 58 9.39 -6.52 13.30
C ASN A 58 8.18 -6.03 12.49
N LEU A 59 8.16 -6.30 11.20
CA LEU A 59 7.02 -5.98 10.35
C LEU A 59 5.82 -6.85 10.70
N ALA A 60 4.62 -6.26 10.69
CA ALA A 60 3.38 -7.01 10.89
C ALA A 60 3.29 -8.18 9.91
N GLU A 61 3.06 -9.38 10.44
CA GLU A 61 3.05 -10.61 9.65
C GLU A 61 1.83 -10.67 8.74
N ASN A 62 2.05 -10.98 7.46
CA ASN A 62 1.01 -11.40 6.56
C ASN A 62 0.95 -12.93 6.55
N THR A 63 -0.07 -13.50 7.17
CA THR A 63 -0.28 -14.97 7.19
C THR A 63 -0.68 -15.52 5.82
N GLY A 64 -1.18 -14.66 4.93
CA GLY A 64 -1.75 -15.05 3.64
C GLY A 64 -3.23 -15.43 3.75
N THR A 65 -3.79 -15.46 4.96
CA THR A 65 -5.21 -15.69 5.17
C THR A 65 -6.02 -14.52 4.63
N LYS A 66 -7.01 -14.78 3.78
CA LYS A 66 -7.85 -13.74 3.18
C LYS A 66 -8.72 -13.03 4.20
N GLU A 67 -9.22 -13.80 5.18
CA GLU A 67 -9.98 -13.25 6.28
C GLU A 67 -9.05 -12.58 7.29
N GLY A 68 -9.24 -11.28 7.50
CA GLY A 68 -8.39 -10.50 8.40
C GLY A 68 -8.65 -10.82 9.87
N MET A 69 -9.91 -11.13 10.23
CA MET A 69 -10.38 -11.34 11.60
C MET A 69 -11.36 -12.50 11.68
N ASP A 70 -11.47 -13.11 12.86
CA ASP A 70 -12.55 -14.04 13.21
C ASP A 70 -13.82 -13.28 13.70
N ALA A 71 -14.83 -14.05 14.12
CA ALA A 71 -16.10 -13.50 14.61
C ALA A 71 -15.99 -12.74 15.95
N ASN A 72 -14.90 -12.92 16.68
CA ASN A 72 -14.57 -12.19 17.92
C ASN A 72 -13.60 -11.03 17.65
N PHE A 73 -13.36 -10.74 16.38
CA PHE A 73 -12.41 -9.72 15.89
C PHE A 73 -10.94 -9.99 16.26
N ASN A 74 -10.58 -11.22 16.59
CA ASN A 74 -9.19 -11.60 16.75
C ASN A 74 -8.50 -11.63 15.38
N ALA A 75 -7.24 -11.20 15.34
CA ALA A 75 -6.46 -11.15 14.12
C ALA A 75 -6.14 -12.56 13.58
N LEU A 76 -6.65 -12.89 12.40
CA LEU A 76 -6.23 -14.03 11.58
C LEU A 76 -5.07 -13.66 10.66
N ASN A 77 -5.00 -12.39 10.27
CA ASN A 77 -3.91 -11.81 9.51
C ASN A 77 -3.47 -10.48 10.14
N PRO A 78 -2.41 -10.46 10.97
CA PRO A 78 -1.94 -9.24 11.64
C PRO A 78 -1.64 -8.09 10.70
N TYR A 79 -1.11 -8.35 9.49
CA TYR A 79 -0.86 -7.31 8.50
C TYR A 79 -2.14 -6.67 7.97
N TYR A 80 -3.22 -7.45 7.84
CA TYR A 80 -4.52 -6.91 7.48
C TYR A 80 -5.07 -6.02 8.60
N VAL A 81 -5.07 -6.56 9.84
CA VAL A 81 -5.69 -5.92 11.00
C VAL A 81 -5.00 -4.63 11.36
N MET A 82 -3.69 -4.52 11.20
CA MET A 82 -2.93 -3.29 11.44
C MET A 82 -3.55 -2.05 10.74
N PHE A 83 -4.25 -2.22 9.61
CA PHE A 83 -4.86 -1.09 8.90
C PHE A 83 -6.29 -0.75 9.36
N CYS A 84 -6.88 -1.57 10.21
CA CYS A 84 -8.25 -1.37 10.67
C CYS A 84 -8.44 -1.56 12.19
N ASP A 85 -7.35 -1.69 12.94
CA ASP A 85 -7.43 -1.80 14.40
C ASP A 85 -7.86 -0.49 15.05
N THR A 86 -8.41 -0.58 16.25
CA THR A 86 -8.77 0.58 17.07
C THR A 86 -7.62 1.05 17.93
N ASP A 87 -6.66 0.17 18.22
CA ASP A 87 -5.42 0.45 18.95
C ASP A 87 -4.22 0.05 18.10
N MET A 88 -3.48 1.02 17.62
CA MET A 88 -2.32 0.83 16.76
C MET A 88 -0.99 0.84 17.50
N ASP A 89 -0.95 1.15 18.79
CA ASP A 89 0.28 1.15 19.61
C ASP A 89 0.91 -0.24 19.73
N LYS A 90 0.10 -1.29 19.57
CA LYS A 90 0.57 -2.69 19.57
C LYS A 90 1.38 -3.12 18.34
N TYR A 91 1.42 -2.26 17.30
CA TYR A 91 2.19 -2.55 16.10
C TYR A 91 3.48 -1.73 16.06
N PRO A 92 4.66 -2.33 16.29
CA PRO A 92 5.95 -1.61 16.26
C PRO A 92 6.21 -0.87 14.95
N GLU A 93 5.61 -1.36 13.85
CA GLU A 93 5.71 -0.76 12.52
C GLU A 93 4.96 0.58 12.40
N VAL A 94 3.97 0.85 13.25
CA VAL A 94 3.19 2.10 13.23
C VAL A 94 3.95 3.15 14.07
N LEU A 95 4.43 4.20 13.42
CA LEU A 95 5.27 5.22 14.05
C LEU A 95 4.45 6.40 14.56
N MET A 96 3.36 6.72 13.88
CA MET A 96 2.44 7.77 14.26
C MET A 96 1.05 7.45 13.72
N TRP A 97 0.03 7.61 14.54
CA TRP A 97 -1.35 7.37 14.18
C TRP A 97 -2.30 8.31 14.92
N ARG A 98 -3.51 8.42 14.43
CA ARG A 98 -4.60 9.14 15.10
C ARG A 98 -5.56 8.13 15.70
N GLU A 99 -5.80 8.27 17.00
CA GLU A 99 -6.80 7.53 17.74
C GLU A 99 -8.19 8.15 17.56
N TYR A 100 -9.23 7.30 17.54
CA TYR A 100 -10.63 7.70 17.56
C TYR A 100 -11.34 7.04 18.74
N ILE A 101 -12.06 7.83 19.54
CA ILE A 101 -12.69 7.41 20.81
C ILE A 101 -14.15 7.85 20.82
N GLU A 102 -15.08 6.89 20.70
CA GLU A 102 -16.52 7.17 20.64
C GLU A 102 -17.02 7.93 21.89
N ALA A 103 -16.55 7.56 23.09
CA ALA A 103 -16.92 8.22 24.33
C ALA A 103 -16.57 9.73 24.38
N GLN A 104 -15.65 10.17 23.53
CA GLN A 104 -15.26 11.58 23.37
C GLN A 104 -15.91 12.23 22.15
N GLY A 105 -16.79 11.53 21.43
CA GLY A 105 -17.38 12.00 20.19
C GLY A 105 -16.42 12.02 19.01
N LEU A 106 -15.24 11.43 19.15
CA LEU A 106 -14.22 11.34 18.10
C LEU A 106 -14.44 10.05 17.30
N THR A 107 -15.15 10.15 16.20
CA THR A 107 -15.48 9.03 15.33
C THR A 107 -15.34 9.41 13.85
N HIS A 108 -15.46 8.43 12.97
CA HIS A 108 -15.45 8.66 11.52
C HIS A 108 -16.42 7.71 10.78
N ASN A 109 -16.61 7.95 9.47
CA ASN A 109 -17.50 7.14 8.63
C ASN A 109 -16.76 6.19 7.68
N ILE A 110 -15.46 6.01 7.83
CA ILE A 110 -14.63 5.21 6.90
C ILE A 110 -15.14 3.76 6.83
N GLN A 111 -15.52 3.17 7.98
CA GLN A 111 -15.98 1.77 8.01
C GLN A 111 -17.28 1.60 7.22
N MET A 112 -18.23 2.50 7.39
CA MET A 112 -19.49 2.51 6.61
C MET A 112 -19.19 2.78 5.12
N GLN A 113 -18.28 3.68 4.80
CA GLN A 113 -17.90 3.94 3.41
C GLN A 113 -17.27 2.70 2.75
N LEU A 114 -16.37 2.00 3.45
CA LEU A 114 -15.76 0.77 2.93
C LEU A 114 -16.78 -0.36 2.78
N GLN A 115 -17.77 -0.46 3.68
CA GLN A 115 -18.89 -1.40 3.53
C GLN A 115 -19.66 -1.10 2.23
N ARG A 116 -19.91 0.16 1.92
CA ARG A 116 -20.61 0.62 0.72
C ARG A 116 -19.69 0.83 -0.48
N ASN A 117 -18.58 0.13 -0.57
CA ASN A 117 -17.61 0.23 -1.67
C ASN A 117 -17.07 1.65 -1.89
N GLY A 118 -16.86 2.39 -0.80
CA GLY A 118 -16.16 3.67 -0.80
C GLY A 118 -16.87 4.79 -1.58
N GLY A 119 -18.20 4.74 -1.72
CA GLY A 119 -18.94 5.73 -2.50
C GLY A 119 -18.65 5.64 -4.01
N GLY A 120 -18.41 4.43 -4.51
CA GLY A 120 -18.10 4.17 -5.91
C GLY A 120 -16.60 4.21 -6.24
N SER A 121 -15.71 4.18 -5.22
CA SER A 121 -14.27 4.06 -5.42
C SER A 121 -13.82 2.60 -5.57
N GLY A 122 -12.59 2.41 -6.07
CA GLY A 122 -11.97 1.09 -6.20
C GLY A 122 -10.51 1.20 -6.62
N TRP A 123 -9.80 0.08 -6.61
CA TRP A 123 -8.45 0.03 -7.18
C TRP A 123 -8.53 0.28 -8.68
N THR A 124 -7.62 1.07 -9.23
CA THR A 124 -7.49 1.19 -10.68
C THR A 124 -6.92 -0.10 -11.26
N ARG A 125 -7.23 -0.40 -12.53
CA ARG A 125 -6.64 -1.56 -13.21
C ARG A 125 -5.11 -1.47 -13.27
N GLY A 126 -4.55 -0.29 -13.54
CA GLY A 126 -3.10 -0.09 -13.54
C GLY A 126 -2.47 -0.46 -12.19
N LEU A 127 -3.07 -0.03 -11.06
CA LEU A 127 -2.60 -0.44 -9.74
C LEU A 127 -2.71 -1.96 -9.55
N VAL A 128 -3.81 -2.59 -9.94
CA VAL A 128 -3.95 -4.05 -9.82
C VAL A 128 -2.90 -4.74 -10.68
N ASN A 129 -2.67 -4.29 -11.90
CA ASN A 129 -1.68 -4.88 -12.81
C ASN A 129 -0.24 -4.72 -12.32
N SER A 130 0.09 -3.68 -11.56
CA SER A 130 1.43 -3.46 -10.99
C SER A 130 1.83 -4.48 -9.91
N PHE A 131 0.87 -5.20 -9.33
CA PHE A 131 1.19 -6.29 -8.41
C PHE A 131 1.72 -7.50 -9.19
N VAL A 132 2.91 -7.97 -8.84
CA VAL A 132 3.55 -9.11 -9.50
C VAL A 132 2.88 -10.45 -9.17
N MET A 133 3.19 -11.48 -9.92
CA MET A 133 2.85 -12.87 -9.60
C MET A 133 3.64 -13.35 -8.37
N ARG A 134 3.17 -14.40 -7.71
CA ARG A 134 3.84 -15.00 -6.54
C ARG A 134 5.28 -15.41 -6.84
N ASN A 135 5.57 -15.81 -8.08
CA ASN A 135 6.92 -16.14 -8.54
C ASN A 135 7.82 -14.90 -8.76
N GLY A 136 7.30 -13.70 -8.53
CA GLY A 136 8.02 -12.42 -8.63
C GLY A 136 8.05 -11.79 -10.01
N LEU A 137 7.40 -12.39 -11.02
CA LEU A 137 7.35 -11.81 -12.36
C LEU A 137 6.16 -10.86 -12.54
N PRO A 138 6.31 -9.76 -13.30
CA PRO A 138 5.19 -8.98 -13.79
C PRO A 138 4.21 -9.86 -14.59
N ILE A 139 2.92 -9.51 -14.58
CA ILE A 139 1.87 -10.32 -15.24
C ILE A 139 2.09 -10.51 -16.75
N TYR A 140 2.71 -9.54 -17.38
CA TYR A 140 2.98 -9.54 -18.82
C TYR A 140 4.27 -10.29 -19.20
N ALA A 141 5.08 -10.71 -18.22
CA ALA A 141 6.36 -11.34 -18.49
C ALA A 141 6.21 -12.82 -18.86
N ASP A 142 7.06 -13.29 -19.77
CA ASP A 142 7.12 -14.69 -20.11
C ASP A 142 7.44 -15.55 -18.88
N GLY A 143 6.69 -16.63 -18.69
CA GLY A 143 6.81 -17.49 -17.52
C GLY A 143 6.20 -16.92 -16.24
N SER A 144 5.46 -15.82 -16.31
CA SER A 144 4.72 -15.28 -15.17
C SER A 144 3.66 -16.26 -14.66
N GLY A 145 3.07 -17.02 -15.56
CA GLY A 145 1.94 -17.91 -15.25
C GLY A 145 0.60 -17.19 -15.20
N TYR A 146 0.55 -15.89 -15.50
CA TYR A 146 -0.72 -15.16 -15.59
C TYR A 146 -1.48 -15.56 -16.86
N ASP A 147 -2.77 -15.85 -16.71
CA ASP A 147 -3.68 -16.12 -17.81
C ASP A 147 -4.72 -15.00 -17.92
N ALA A 148 -4.74 -14.30 -19.05
CA ALA A 148 -5.72 -13.23 -19.29
C ALA A 148 -7.18 -13.72 -19.31
N GLU A 149 -7.42 -15.00 -19.53
CA GLU A 149 -8.78 -15.58 -19.47
C GLU A 149 -9.37 -15.51 -18.04
N TRP A 150 -8.52 -15.49 -17.01
CA TRP A 150 -8.96 -15.32 -15.62
C TRP A 150 -9.77 -14.04 -15.40
N GLU A 151 -9.54 -13.00 -16.19
CA GLU A 151 -10.32 -11.75 -16.11
C GLU A 151 -11.80 -11.97 -16.47
N LYS A 152 -12.10 -12.97 -17.30
CA LYS A 152 -13.49 -13.34 -17.66
C LYS A 152 -14.17 -14.16 -16.57
N GLU A 153 -13.39 -14.80 -15.71
CA GLU A 153 -13.88 -15.62 -14.60
C GLU A 153 -14.18 -14.80 -13.34
N GLY A 154 -13.75 -13.53 -13.31
CA GLY A 154 -14.00 -12.60 -12.22
C GLY A 154 -12.79 -12.27 -11.35
N VAL A 155 -13.02 -11.45 -10.33
CA VAL A 155 -11.94 -10.85 -9.50
C VAL A 155 -11.10 -11.91 -8.81
N THR A 156 -11.71 -12.94 -8.25
CA THR A 156 -10.99 -14.02 -7.53
C THR A 156 -10.00 -14.75 -8.43
N ALA A 157 -10.40 -15.07 -9.64
CA ALA A 157 -9.53 -15.71 -10.63
C ALA A 157 -8.41 -14.75 -11.07
N THR A 158 -8.77 -13.50 -11.40
CA THR A 158 -7.80 -12.46 -11.79
C THR A 158 -6.68 -12.27 -10.76
N LEU A 159 -6.98 -12.44 -9.47
CA LEU A 159 -6.02 -12.22 -8.38
C LEU A 159 -5.30 -13.50 -7.94
N GLN A 160 -5.62 -14.68 -8.50
CA GLN A 160 -4.96 -15.91 -8.09
C GLN A 160 -3.45 -15.89 -8.40
N ASP A 161 -2.66 -16.53 -7.54
CA ASP A 161 -1.20 -16.62 -7.63
C ASP A 161 -0.46 -15.27 -7.75
N ARG A 162 -1.12 -14.18 -7.38
CA ARG A 162 -0.56 -12.83 -7.31
C ARG A 162 0.03 -12.55 -5.92
N ASP A 163 0.70 -11.43 -5.81
CA ASP A 163 1.06 -10.81 -4.55
C ASP A 163 -0.10 -10.88 -3.54
N ALA A 164 0.16 -11.45 -2.36
CA ALA A 164 -0.91 -11.67 -1.39
C ALA A 164 -1.55 -10.37 -0.89
N ARG A 165 -0.88 -9.23 -1.02
CA ARG A 165 -1.43 -7.93 -0.60
C ARG A 165 -2.65 -7.54 -1.42
N ILE A 166 -2.61 -7.75 -2.75
CA ILE A 166 -3.77 -7.43 -3.58
C ILE A 166 -4.93 -8.39 -3.29
N GLN A 167 -4.65 -9.65 -2.96
CA GLN A 167 -5.68 -10.63 -2.60
C GLN A 167 -6.39 -10.28 -1.30
N ILE A 168 -5.63 -9.94 -0.23
CA ILE A 168 -6.20 -9.64 1.09
C ILE A 168 -6.87 -8.27 1.16
N PHE A 169 -6.46 -7.31 0.31
CA PHE A 169 -6.96 -5.94 0.33
C PHE A 169 -8.02 -5.62 -0.74
N THR A 170 -8.40 -6.61 -1.55
CA THR A 170 -9.50 -6.48 -2.52
C THR A 170 -10.65 -7.37 -2.07
N LYS A 171 -11.88 -6.83 -2.09
CA LYS A 171 -13.08 -7.62 -1.83
C LYS A 171 -13.28 -8.62 -2.97
N GLN A 172 -13.62 -9.84 -2.59
CA GLN A 172 -13.93 -10.92 -3.52
C GLN A 172 -15.30 -11.47 -3.19
N ASP A 173 -15.94 -12.07 -4.18
CA ASP A 173 -17.26 -12.66 -3.98
C ASP A 173 -17.21 -13.77 -2.91
N GLY A 174 -18.17 -13.73 -1.98
CA GLY A 174 -18.24 -14.66 -0.87
C GLY A 174 -17.31 -14.36 0.32
N ASP A 175 -16.39 -13.38 0.23
CA ASP A 175 -15.61 -12.90 1.38
C ASP A 175 -16.53 -12.41 2.50
N ILE A 176 -16.08 -12.53 3.75
CA ILE A 176 -16.79 -11.91 4.88
C ILE A 176 -16.72 -10.39 4.72
N ASP A 177 -17.91 -9.77 4.64
CA ASP A 177 -18.03 -8.32 4.61
C ASP A 177 -18.12 -7.75 6.04
N MET A 178 -18.95 -8.35 6.90
CA MET A 178 -19.05 -7.99 8.31
C MET A 178 -19.73 -9.08 9.14
N TYR A 179 -19.58 -8.99 10.43
CA TYR A 179 -20.43 -9.60 11.43
C TYR A 179 -21.44 -8.54 11.89
N SER A 180 -22.72 -8.70 11.53
CA SER A 180 -23.75 -7.71 11.82
C SER A 180 -24.03 -7.55 13.30
N THR A 181 -24.68 -6.48 13.69
CA THR A 181 -25.11 -6.25 15.09
C THR A 181 -26.16 -7.28 15.56
N SER A 182 -26.84 -7.96 14.63
CA SER A 182 -27.72 -9.11 14.93
C SER A 182 -26.98 -10.44 15.10
N GLY A 183 -25.67 -10.47 14.80
CA GLY A 183 -24.83 -11.67 14.88
C GLY A 183 -24.72 -12.46 13.57
N ASP A 184 -25.31 -11.98 12.48
CA ASP A 184 -25.25 -12.65 11.19
C ASP A 184 -23.91 -12.40 10.49
N VAL A 185 -23.44 -13.39 9.73
CA VAL A 185 -22.31 -13.23 8.83
C VAL A 185 -22.80 -12.67 7.50
N VAL A 186 -22.46 -11.42 7.22
CA VAL A 186 -22.72 -10.79 5.92
C VAL A 186 -21.55 -11.04 5.00
N LYS A 187 -21.81 -11.54 3.81
CA LYS A 187 -20.81 -11.80 2.78
C LYS A 187 -20.86 -10.75 1.69
N HIS A 188 -19.72 -10.48 1.10
CA HIS A 188 -19.63 -9.58 -0.05
C HIS A 188 -20.25 -10.22 -1.28
N ASP A 189 -21.04 -9.42 -2.00
CA ASP A 189 -21.71 -9.80 -3.24
C ASP A 189 -21.22 -8.91 -4.39
N MET A 190 -20.57 -9.51 -5.38
CA MET A 190 -20.02 -8.81 -6.55
C MET A 190 -21.09 -8.34 -7.54
N HIS A 191 -22.35 -8.73 -7.39
CA HIS A 191 -23.44 -8.25 -8.27
C HIS A 191 -23.60 -6.72 -8.26
N TRP A 192 -23.07 -6.05 -7.25
CA TRP A 192 -23.08 -4.58 -7.14
C TRP A 192 -22.26 -3.86 -8.23
N LEU A 193 -21.46 -4.60 -8.99
CA LEU A 193 -20.82 -4.06 -10.18
C LEU A 193 -21.85 -3.53 -11.19
N LEU A 194 -22.96 -4.27 -11.37
CA LEU A 194 -23.98 -3.99 -12.37
C LEU A 194 -25.22 -3.29 -11.80
N SER A 195 -25.57 -3.56 -10.54
CA SER A 195 -26.88 -3.21 -9.94
C SER A 195 -26.83 -2.23 -8.77
N GLY A 196 -25.64 -1.85 -8.31
CA GLY A 196 -25.49 -0.94 -7.16
C GLY A 196 -26.02 0.48 -7.43
N THR A 197 -26.39 1.18 -6.36
CA THR A 197 -26.61 2.64 -6.40
C THR A 197 -25.30 3.36 -6.67
N ASN A 198 -25.35 4.67 -6.95
CA ASN A 198 -24.12 5.45 -7.14
C ASN A 198 -23.16 5.38 -5.95
N GLU A 199 -23.70 5.18 -4.73
CA GLU A 199 -22.88 5.07 -3.51
C GLU A 199 -22.28 3.67 -3.28
N THR A 200 -22.90 2.63 -3.86
CA THR A 200 -22.52 1.23 -3.60
C THR A 200 -21.89 0.55 -4.80
N ARG A 201 -21.92 1.18 -5.97
CA ARG A 201 -21.40 0.61 -7.21
C ARG A 201 -19.89 0.46 -7.17
N ILE A 202 -19.38 -0.66 -7.65
CA ILE A 202 -17.94 -0.92 -7.80
C ILE A 202 -17.51 -0.47 -9.20
N VAL A 203 -17.20 0.82 -9.35
CA VAL A 203 -16.96 1.45 -10.67
C VAL A 203 -15.73 0.93 -11.41
N THR A 204 -14.75 0.36 -10.70
CA THR A 204 -13.51 -0.17 -11.30
C THR A 204 -13.51 -1.69 -11.42
N GLY A 205 -14.49 -2.38 -10.85
CA GLY A 205 -14.50 -3.84 -10.69
C GLY A 205 -13.66 -4.36 -9.52
N TYR A 206 -12.83 -3.53 -8.89
CA TYR A 206 -11.92 -3.93 -7.81
C TYR A 206 -12.20 -3.13 -6.53
N ALA A 207 -13.12 -3.63 -5.71
CA ALA A 207 -13.53 -2.96 -4.47
C ALA A 207 -12.48 -3.06 -3.37
N VAL A 208 -12.26 -1.95 -2.66
CA VAL A 208 -11.25 -1.85 -1.60
C VAL A 208 -11.71 -2.56 -0.34
N LYS A 209 -10.87 -3.46 0.19
CA LYS A 209 -11.03 -4.14 1.49
C LYS A 209 -10.03 -3.61 2.53
N LYS A 210 -8.94 -2.97 2.11
CA LYS A 210 -7.91 -2.43 3.00
C LYS A 210 -8.50 -1.41 3.97
N GLY A 211 -8.21 -1.57 5.25
CA GLY A 211 -8.71 -0.69 6.31
C GLY A 211 -10.11 -1.04 6.81
N LYS A 212 -10.75 -2.10 6.28
CA LYS A 212 -12.09 -2.52 6.67
C LYS A 212 -12.05 -3.42 7.90
N HIS A 213 -12.66 -2.99 8.99
CA HIS A 213 -12.91 -3.80 10.19
C HIS A 213 -14.21 -4.58 10.03
N TYR A 214 -14.30 -5.82 10.56
CA TYR A 214 -15.48 -6.67 10.35
C TYR A 214 -16.63 -6.43 11.36
N ASN A 215 -16.48 -5.46 12.28
CA ASN A 215 -17.52 -5.14 13.25
C ASN A 215 -18.69 -4.38 12.59
N GLY A 216 -19.87 -4.99 12.53
CA GLY A 216 -21.09 -4.40 11.99
C GLY A 216 -21.50 -3.10 12.69
N TYR A 217 -21.27 -2.98 14.00
CA TYR A 217 -21.56 -1.74 14.73
C TYR A 217 -20.87 -0.52 14.11
N MET A 218 -19.64 -0.68 13.62
CA MET A 218 -18.90 0.42 12.98
C MET A 218 -19.34 0.70 11.55
N GLN A 219 -20.06 -0.25 10.92
CA GLN A 219 -20.36 -0.24 9.50
C GLN A 219 -21.83 0.11 9.20
N GLU A 220 -22.73 -0.26 10.08
CA GLU A 220 -24.19 -0.14 9.84
C GLU A 220 -24.73 1.27 10.11
N ALA A 221 -23.99 2.13 10.81
CA ALA A 221 -24.43 3.48 11.17
C ALA A 221 -23.34 4.54 10.95
N HIS A 222 -23.79 5.78 10.77
CA HIS A 222 -22.91 6.94 10.73
C HIS A 222 -22.26 7.21 12.10
N HIS A 223 -21.05 7.73 12.07
CA HIS A 223 -20.30 8.18 13.26
C HIS A 223 -20.06 7.07 14.30
N LYS A 224 -19.79 5.83 13.80
CA LYS A 224 -19.50 4.67 14.65
C LYS A 224 -18.09 4.10 14.45
N GLY A 225 -17.39 4.54 13.41
CA GLY A 225 -16.03 4.07 13.13
C GLY A 225 -15.03 4.65 14.13
N THR A 226 -14.24 3.77 14.75
CA THR A 226 -13.18 4.11 15.71
C THR A 226 -11.84 3.49 15.37
N THR A 227 -11.71 2.94 14.15
CA THR A 227 -10.41 2.41 13.70
C THR A 227 -9.38 3.52 13.57
N GLY A 228 -8.15 3.28 14.03
CA GLY A 228 -7.08 4.26 13.98
C GLY A 228 -6.68 4.64 12.55
N SER A 229 -6.15 5.83 12.38
CA SER A 229 -5.60 6.27 11.09
C SER A 229 -4.08 6.37 11.17
N ILE A 230 -3.38 5.50 10.46
CA ILE A 230 -1.92 5.52 10.37
C ILE A 230 -1.48 6.77 9.60
N VAL A 231 -0.58 7.55 10.20
CA VAL A 231 0.04 8.73 9.57
C VAL A 231 1.42 8.38 9.03
N PHE A 232 2.28 7.77 9.85
CA PHE A 232 3.60 7.29 9.43
C PHE A 232 3.81 5.84 9.85
N ARG A 233 4.46 5.09 8.97
CA ARG A 233 4.70 3.68 9.14
C ARG A 233 6.14 3.32 8.75
N GLY A 234 6.77 2.40 9.49
CA GLY A 234 8.16 1.98 9.25
C GLY A 234 8.45 1.47 7.84
N THR A 235 7.47 0.87 7.17
CA THR A 235 7.61 0.49 5.75
C THR A 235 7.99 1.67 4.86
N GLU A 236 7.51 2.89 5.15
CA GLU A 236 7.87 4.09 4.40
C GLU A 236 9.37 4.37 4.52
N ALA A 237 9.95 4.22 5.71
CA ALA A 237 11.39 4.38 5.89
C ALA A 237 12.19 3.34 5.08
N LEU A 238 11.74 2.07 5.06
CA LEU A 238 12.37 1.03 4.23
C LEU A 238 12.36 1.42 2.73
N LEU A 239 11.21 1.89 2.24
CA LEU A 239 11.03 2.34 0.85
C LEU A 239 11.90 3.57 0.55
N ASN A 240 11.91 4.57 1.44
CA ASN A 240 12.71 5.78 1.29
C ASN A 240 14.22 5.48 1.22
N TYR A 241 14.69 4.50 2.02
CA TYR A 241 16.09 4.05 1.91
C TYR A 241 16.37 3.42 0.56
N MET A 242 15.51 2.51 0.11
CA MET A 242 15.71 1.80 -1.16
C MET A 242 15.72 2.78 -2.35
N GLU A 243 14.78 3.72 -2.37
CA GLU A 243 14.70 4.73 -3.42
C GLU A 243 15.94 5.64 -3.40
N ALA A 244 16.28 6.21 -2.24
CA ALA A 244 17.48 7.04 -2.10
C ALA A 244 18.77 6.29 -2.47
N CYS A 245 18.86 5.00 -2.16
CA CYS A 245 19.99 4.16 -2.53
C CYS A 245 20.13 4.04 -4.06
N VAL A 246 19.04 3.73 -4.75
CA VAL A 246 19.06 3.60 -6.21
C VAL A 246 19.30 4.94 -6.88
N GLU A 247 18.68 6.02 -6.39
CA GLU A 247 18.90 7.37 -6.90
C GLU A 247 20.35 7.84 -6.76
N LYS A 248 20.99 7.48 -5.66
CA LYS A 248 22.38 7.86 -5.36
C LYS A 248 23.43 6.97 -6.04
N LYS A 249 23.22 5.65 -6.01
CA LYS A 249 24.22 4.65 -6.41
C LYS A 249 23.94 4.02 -7.79
N GLY A 250 22.75 4.19 -8.32
CA GLY A 250 22.31 3.51 -9.54
C GLY A 250 22.12 2.00 -9.38
N SER A 251 22.17 1.48 -8.15
CA SER A 251 22.05 0.05 -7.86
C SER A 251 21.54 -0.21 -6.44
N VAL A 252 21.02 -1.40 -6.21
CA VAL A 252 20.56 -1.87 -4.89
C VAL A 252 21.75 -2.32 -4.07
N ASP A 253 22.02 -1.71 -2.93
CA ASP A 253 23.06 -2.16 -2.00
C ASP A 253 22.57 -3.26 -1.05
N THR A 254 23.46 -3.77 -0.20
CA THR A 254 23.16 -4.87 0.73
C THR A 254 22.01 -4.52 1.68
N GLU A 255 21.93 -3.29 2.14
CA GLU A 255 20.89 -2.86 3.08
C GLU A 255 19.55 -2.70 2.36
N ALA A 256 19.53 -2.07 1.18
CA ALA A 256 18.34 -1.98 0.35
C ALA A 256 17.81 -3.36 -0.04
N ALA A 257 18.72 -4.30 -0.38
CA ALA A 257 18.37 -5.69 -0.68
C ALA A 257 17.71 -6.39 0.53
N LYS A 258 18.25 -6.18 1.76
CA LYS A 258 17.66 -6.70 3.00
C LYS A 258 16.23 -6.19 3.20
N TYR A 259 16.02 -4.88 3.06
CA TYR A 259 14.70 -4.26 3.21
C TYR A 259 13.72 -4.75 2.15
N TRP A 260 14.16 -4.82 0.90
CA TRP A 260 13.30 -5.29 -0.19
C TRP A 260 12.85 -6.74 0.01
N LYS A 261 13.79 -7.62 0.37
CA LYS A 261 13.46 -9.04 0.67
C LYS A 261 12.46 -9.16 1.81
N ALA A 262 12.60 -8.39 2.89
CA ALA A 262 11.64 -8.39 4.00
C ALA A 262 10.22 -7.99 3.55
N LEU A 263 10.11 -6.95 2.71
CA LEU A 263 8.82 -6.52 2.16
C LEU A 263 8.22 -7.55 1.20
N ARG A 264 9.05 -8.20 0.37
CA ARG A 264 8.63 -9.26 -0.56
C ARG A 264 8.17 -10.51 0.20
N LYS A 265 8.89 -10.91 1.25
CA LYS A 265 8.49 -12.00 2.15
C LYS A 265 7.10 -11.73 2.73
N ARG A 266 6.84 -10.53 3.25
CA ARG A 266 5.51 -10.13 3.73
C ARG A 266 4.46 -10.13 2.62
N ALA A 267 4.81 -9.75 1.42
CA ALA A 267 3.93 -9.81 0.26
C ALA A 267 3.65 -11.24 -0.25
N LYS A 268 4.34 -12.26 0.31
CA LYS A 268 4.26 -13.66 -0.13
C LYS A 268 4.65 -13.84 -1.61
N VAL A 269 5.58 -13.03 -2.09
CA VAL A 269 6.18 -13.17 -3.42
C VAL A 269 7.63 -13.61 -3.31
N SER A 270 8.19 -14.13 -4.40
CA SER A 270 9.61 -14.50 -4.46
C SER A 270 10.50 -13.37 -3.94
N GLU A 271 11.44 -13.68 -3.06
CA GLU A 271 12.41 -12.72 -2.53
C GLU A 271 13.49 -12.35 -3.56
N ASP A 272 13.57 -13.07 -4.66
CA ASP A 272 14.44 -12.77 -5.81
C ASP A 272 13.88 -11.57 -6.59
N PHE A 273 14.28 -10.37 -6.17
CA PHE A 273 13.88 -9.13 -6.83
C PHE A 273 14.65 -8.87 -8.12
N GLU A 274 15.85 -9.45 -8.29
CA GLU A 274 16.63 -9.33 -9.52
C GLU A 274 15.88 -9.93 -10.71
N LYS A 275 15.18 -11.03 -10.48
CA LYS A 275 14.29 -11.65 -11.46
C LYS A 275 13.18 -10.68 -11.89
N THR A 276 12.61 -9.93 -10.95
CA THR A 276 11.59 -8.92 -11.24
C THR A 276 12.18 -7.77 -12.04
N ILE A 277 13.34 -7.23 -11.63
CA ILE A 277 14.03 -6.14 -12.32
C ILE A 277 14.31 -6.56 -13.78
N ALA A 278 14.88 -7.75 -13.99
CA ALA A 278 15.24 -8.25 -15.31
C ALA A 278 14.03 -8.42 -16.24
N ALA A 279 12.85 -8.71 -15.67
CA ALA A 279 11.62 -8.92 -16.43
C ALA A 279 10.75 -7.65 -16.59
N THR A 280 11.08 -6.57 -15.88
CA THR A 280 10.30 -5.33 -15.92
C THR A 280 10.55 -4.55 -17.22
N VAL A 281 9.46 -4.18 -17.89
CA VAL A 281 9.46 -3.34 -19.10
C VAL A 281 8.73 -2.05 -18.78
N MET A 282 9.47 -0.94 -18.62
CA MET A 282 8.94 0.35 -18.14
C MET A 282 7.78 0.89 -18.98
N SER A 283 7.76 0.65 -20.29
CA SER A 283 6.65 1.06 -21.16
C SER A 283 5.35 0.31 -20.87
N LYS A 284 5.44 -0.90 -20.30
CA LYS A 284 4.26 -1.71 -19.90
C LYS A 284 3.80 -1.44 -18.47
N GLU A 285 4.67 -0.87 -17.63
CA GLU A 285 4.27 -0.45 -16.27
C GLU A 285 3.41 0.82 -16.30
N ALA A 286 3.45 1.59 -17.39
CA ALA A 286 2.70 2.82 -17.55
C ALA A 286 1.30 2.60 -18.21
N GLU A 287 0.99 1.41 -18.70
CA GLU A 287 -0.30 1.02 -19.29
C GLU A 287 -1.28 0.52 -18.22
#